data_24b972db3565bfca38721c18cef8df53
#
_entry.id   24b972db3565bfca38721c18cef8df53
#
_cell.length_a   1.000
_cell.length_b   1.000
_cell.length_c   1.000
_cell.angle_alpha   90.00
_cell.angle_beta   90.00
_cell.angle_gamma   90.00
#
_symmetry.space_group_name_H-M   'P 1'
#
loop_
_entity.id
_entity.type
_entity.pdbx_description
1 polymer ?
#
loop_
_entity_poly.entity_id
_entity_poly.type
_entity_poly.pdbx_seq_one_letter_code
_entity_poly.pdbx_strand_id
1 'polypeptide(L)'
;MSRTRRGFLGWANFALAGAGFAGRRLDAADTRHEAAGEDYYAKLGVPKIINAAGTYTALTASIMPASVQAAVALAAKHPVRLHDLQQAAGEYLARQLKCDGAMVTAGAASALTLATAAAMTLGNKNAIHSIPTDVTGLKNEVIAQRAHRYEYDHAIRNCGARFVEVVTLADYEAAFTERTVMTNFFNAAEGGEIGREDWIRVAHSHGVPCLNDAAADVPPISNLWNYTKMGFDLVAFSGGKGMRGPQNAGLLLGRKDLIAAAAQNNSPNSDAVGRGMKVSKEQIVGMVAAVDWFLSQTDAGMETEFRRRADKISAQLKNIPTLESRVAIPNVAANAVPHLLLRYDTSRVKIRPVEVMAELRKGTPSIELNPQTGKKPGAGLPSDENTIVVGVWMLEPGEELIVARRLKEVLERFA
;
A
#
# COMPACT_ATOMS: atom_id res chain seq x y z
N MET A 1 -35.99 6.49 -37.30
CA MET A 1 -36.33 5.06 -37.11
C MET A 1 -35.74 4.59 -35.81
N SER A 2 -36.57 4.47 -34.79
CA SER A 2 -36.23 4.10 -33.43
C SER A 2 -35.97 2.59 -33.33
N ARG A 3 -34.84 2.15 -32.76
CA ARG A 3 -34.63 0.77 -32.28
C ARG A 3 -34.49 0.77 -30.79
N THR A 4 -35.58 0.45 -30.15
CA THR A 4 -35.67 0.20 -28.71
C THR A 4 -34.92 -1.05 -28.31
N ARG A 5 -34.06 -0.93 -27.26
CA ARG A 5 -33.46 -2.04 -26.52
C ARG A 5 -34.54 -2.70 -25.62
N ARG A 6 -35.23 -3.70 -26.12
CA ARG A 6 -36.01 -4.67 -25.33
C ARG A 6 -35.92 -6.02 -26.03
N GLY A 7 -35.23 -6.99 -25.39
CA GLY A 7 -35.19 -8.36 -25.93
C GLY A 7 -34.05 -9.20 -25.44
N PHE A 8 -33.85 -9.29 -24.09
CA PHE A 8 -32.94 -10.32 -23.54
C PHE A 8 -33.53 -10.90 -22.24
N LEU A 9 -34.75 -11.42 -22.36
CA LEU A 9 -35.37 -12.26 -21.35
C LEU A 9 -36.40 -13.14 -22.08
N GLY A 10 -36.02 -14.36 -22.37
CA GLY A 10 -36.93 -15.34 -22.89
C GLY A 10 -36.21 -16.60 -23.36
N TRP A 11 -36.60 -17.70 -22.73
CA TRP A 11 -36.41 -19.09 -23.15
C TRP A 11 -35.28 -19.88 -22.53
N ALA A 12 -35.63 -20.63 -21.48
CA ALA A 12 -35.33 -22.03 -21.39
C ALA A 12 -36.36 -22.74 -20.51
N ASN A 13 -37.47 -23.19 -21.13
CA ASN A 13 -38.25 -24.29 -20.62
C ASN A 13 -37.48 -25.57 -20.94
N PHE A 14 -37.03 -26.29 -19.91
CA PHE A 14 -36.61 -27.66 -20.06
C PHE A 14 -37.52 -28.58 -19.23
N ALA A 15 -38.03 -29.58 -19.93
CA ALA A 15 -38.96 -30.58 -19.45
C ALA A 15 -38.40 -31.38 -18.26
N LEU A 16 -39.27 -31.61 -17.28
CA LEU A 16 -39.04 -32.61 -16.22
C LEU A 16 -39.01 -34.02 -16.82
N ALA A 17 -37.86 -34.68 -16.72
CA ALA A 17 -37.80 -36.13 -16.73
C ALA A 17 -37.42 -36.60 -15.32
N GLY A 18 -38.33 -37.31 -14.67
CA GLY A 18 -38.12 -37.83 -13.32
C GLY A 18 -37.06 -38.92 -13.30
N ALA A 19 -36.06 -38.71 -12.42
CA ALA A 19 -35.19 -39.79 -11.94
C ALA A 19 -35.08 -39.60 -10.42
N GLY A 20 -35.44 -40.63 -9.68
CA GLY A 20 -35.54 -40.64 -8.24
C GLY A 20 -34.22 -40.29 -7.55
N PHE A 21 -34.21 -39.21 -6.81
CA PHE A 21 -33.17 -38.93 -5.88
C PHE A 21 -33.46 -39.67 -4.57
N ALA A 22 -32.76 -40.79 -4.36
CA ALA A 22 -32.62 -41.38 -3.03
C ALA A 22 -31.98 -40.35 -2.10
N GLY A 23 -32.72 -39.99 -1.07
CA GLY A 23 -32.25 -39.03 -0.06
C GLY A 23 -30.98 -39.52 0.63
N ARG A 24 -29.87 -38.91 0.29
CA ARG A 24 -28.69 -38.90 1.17
C ARG A 24 -28.95 -37.94 2.31
N ARG A 25 -29.16 -38.44 3.51
CA ARG A 25 -29.08 -37.68 4.75
C ARG A 25 -27.72 -37.00 4.74
N LEU A 26 -27.74 -35.68 4.81
CA LEU A 26 -26.55 -34.90 5.19
C LEU A 26 -26.31 -35.19 6.68
N ASP A 27 -25.44 -36.13 6.94
CA ASP A 27 -24.91 -36.37 8.28
C ASP A 27 -24.11 -35.12 8.70
N ALA A 28 -24.66 -34.40 9.65
CA ALA A 28 -24.02 -33.32 10.34
C ALA A 28 -23.01 -33.88 11.36
N ALA A 29 -21.88 -34.38 10.88
CA ALA A 29 -20.69 -34.62 11.69
C ALA A 29 -19.51 -34.94 10.75
N ASP A 30 -19.04 -33.92 10.05
CA ASP A 30 -17.71 -33.99 9.46
C ASP A 30 -16.79 -33.03 10.23
N THR A 31 -16.34 -33.49 11.39
CA THR A 31 -15.17 -32.94 12.05
C THR A 31 -13.94 -33.29 11.19
N ARG A 32 -13.88 -32.68 10.02
CA ARG A 32 -12.67 -32.78 9.21
C ARG A 32 -11.57 -32.08 9.97
N HIS A 33 -10.56 -32.84 10.34
CA HIS A 33 -9.21 -32.33 10.44
C HIS A 33 -9.04 -31.34 9.28
N GLU A 34 -8.73 -30.07 9.58
CA GLU A 34 -8.21 -29.16 8.57
C GLU A 34 -6.94 -29.83 8.04
N ALA A 35 -7.10 -30.57 6.94
CA ALA A 35 -5.96 -31.03 6.17
C ALA A 35 -5.15 -29.79 5.84
N ALA A 36 -3.87 -29.77 6.15
CA ALA A 36 -2.96 -28.72 5.75
C ALA A 36 -3.24 -28.47 4.25
N GLY A 37 -3.74 -27.26 3.94
CA GLY A 37 -4.23 -26.97 2.60
C GLY A 37 -3.13 -27.22 1.58
N GLU A 38 -3.50 -27.64 0.37
CA GLU A 38 -2.56 -27.84 -0.74
C GLU A 38 -1.71 -26.58 -0.94
N ASP A 39 -0.39 -26.74 -1.05
CA ASP A 39 0.54 -25.64 -1.31
C ASP A 39 0.48 -25.26 -2.80
N TYR A 40 -0.35 -24.26 -3.12
CA TYR A 40 -0.53 -23.80 -4.49
C TYR A 40 0.72 -23.15 -5.09
N TYR A 41 1.64 -22.58 -4.29
CA TYR A 41 2.92 -22.09 -4.83
C TYR A 41 3.76 -23.25 -5.35
N ALA A 42 3.87 -24.31 -4.58
CA ALA A 42 4.55 -25.54 -5.03
C ALA A 42 3.86 -26.15 -6.26
N LYS A 43 2.52 -26.22 -6.25
CA LYS A 43 1.73 -26.72 -7.38
C LYS A 43 1.92 -25.92 -8.66
N LEU A 44 2.07 -24.59 -8.55
CA LEU A 44 2.30 -23.68 -9.67
C LEU A 44 3.78 -23.55 -10.06
N GLY A 45 4.69 -24.19 -9.33
CA GLY A 45 6.14 -24.07 -9.55
C GLY A 45 6.71 -22.69 -9.21
N VAL A 46 6.04 -21.91 -8.34
CA VAL A 46 6.48 -20.57 -7.89
C VAL A 46 7.28 -20.69 -6.61
N PRO A 47 8.56 -20.29 -6.58
CA PRO A 47 9.36 -20.36 -5.37
C PRO A 47 8.88 -19.34 -4.32
N LYS A 48 8.79 -19.76 -3.06
CA LYS A 48 8.65 -18.85 -1.92
C LYS A 48 9.97 -18.13 -1.70
N ILE A 49 9.88 -16.86 -1.32
CA ILE A 49 11.04 -15.99 -1.09
C ILE A 49 11.13 -15.55 0.36
N ILE A 50 12.35 -15.23 0.81
CA ILE A 50 12.59 -14.43 2.01
C ILE A 50 12.66 -12.96 1.59
N ASN A 51 11.77 -12.14 2.14
CA ASN A 51 11.70 -10.73 1.78
C ASN A 51 12.61 -9.88 2.68
N ALA A 52 13.87 -9.75 2.29
CA ALA A 52 14.84 -8.82 2.87
C ALA A 52 14.94 -7.51 2.06
N ALA A 53 13.92 -7.18 1.28
CA ALA A 53 13.85 -5.97 0.47
C ALA A 53 13.00 -4.88 1.12
N GLY A 54 11.73 -5.18 1.42
CA GLY A 54 10.73 -4.22 1.90
C GLY A 54 9.36 -4.44 1.26
N THR A 55 8.45 -3.48 1.41
CA THR A 55 7.04 -3.61 1.01
C THR A 55 6.77 -3.26 -0.46
N TYR A 56 7.54 -3.84 -1.36
CA TYR A 56 7.36 -3.67 -2.81
C TYR A 56 6.21 -4.53 -3.33
N THR A 57 5.34 -3.95 -4.15
CA THR A 57 4.16 -4.65 -4.71
C THR A 57 4.55 -5.91 -5.48
N ALA A 58 5.64 -5.85 -6.26
CA ALA A 58 6.15 -7.00 -7.01
C ALA A 58 6.63 -8.17 -6.12
N LEU A 59 6.90 -7.91 -4.85
CA LEU A 59 7.30 -8.90 -3.83
C LEU A 59 6.16 -9.21 -2.86
N THR A 60 4.91 -8.91 -3.24
CA THR A 60 3.70 -9.14 -2.43
C THR A 60 3.63 -8.37 -1.11
N ALA A 61 4.42 -7.30 -0.99
CA ALA A 61 4.48 -6.34 0.11
C ALA A 61 4.86 -6.96 1.46
N SER A 62 3.90 -7.40 2.28
CA SER A 62 4.15 -7.92 3.63
C SER A 62 3.35 -9.19 3.92
N ILE A 63 3.76 -9.94 4.93
CA ILE A 63 3.00 -11.08 5.45
C ILE A 63 2.03 -10.58 6.52
N MET A 64 0.75 -10.93 6.40
CA MET A 64 -0.26 -10.60 7.39
C MET A 64 -0.01 -11.33 8.71
N PRO A 65 -0.15 -10.68 9.88
CA PRO A 65 -0.14 -11.35 11.18
C PRO A 65 -1.23 -12.43 11.28
N ALA A 66 -1.03 -13.43 12.13
CA ALA A 66 -1.96 -14.54 12.30
C ALA A 66 -3.40 -14.09 12.64
N SER A 67 -3.55 -13.05 13.46
CA SER A 67 -4.85 -12.45 13.80
C SER A 67 -5.56 -11.87 12.58
N VAL A 68 -4.82 -11.22 11.68
CA VAL A 68 -5.36 -10.65 10.43
C VAL A 68 -5.76 -11.78 9.47
N GLN A 69 -4.91 -12.80 9.32
CA GLN A 69 -5.22 -13.98 8.50
C GLN A 69 -6.49 -14.69 8.97
N ALA A 70 -6.65 -14.88 10.29
CA ALA A 70 -7.84 -15.47 10.90
C ALA A 70 -9.09 -14.65 10.62
N ALA A 71 -9.02 -13.32 10.73
CA ALA A 71 -10.13 -12.42 10.43
C ALA A 71 -10.57 -12.50 8.96
N VAL A 72 -9.61 -12.54 8.02
CA VAL A 72 -9.84 -12.72 6.58
C VAL A 72 -10.50 -14.07 6.30
N ALA A 73 -9.98 -15.16 6.88
CA ALA A 73 -10.52 -16.50 6.72
C ALA A 73 -11.96 -16.62 7.28
N LEU A 74 -12.25 -15.96 8.39
CA LEU A 74 -13.60 -15.92 8.97
C LEU A 74 -14.57 -15.11 8.08
N ALA A 75 -14.15 -13.94 7.59
CA ALA A 75 -14.94 -13.11 6.70
C ALA A 75 -15.32 -13.85 5.40
N ALA A 76 -14.43 -14.71 4.88
CA ALA A 76 -14.69 -15.50 3.68
C ALA A 76 -15.91 -16.43 3.81
N LYS A 77 -16.22 -16.90 5.03
CA LYS A 77 -17.27 -17.89 5.29
C LYS A 77 -18.69 -17.29 5.28
N HIS A 78 -18.83 -15.95 5.36
CA HIS A 78 -20.14 -15.32 5.53
C HIS A 78 -20.40 -14.21 4.51
N PRO A 79 -21.54 -14.19 3.80
CA PRO A 79 -21.95 -13.06 2.99
C PRO A 79 -22.49 -11.92 3.88
N VAL A 80 -22.25 -10.68 3.45
CA VAL A 80 -22.75 -9.46 4.10
C VAL A 80 -23.16 -8.44 3.04
N ARG A 81 -23.96 -7.44 3.43
CA ARG A 81 -24.18 -6.28 2.56
C ARG A 81 -22.95 -5.41 2.53
N LEU A 82 -22.37 -5.24 1.35
CA LEU A 82 -21.06 -4.56 1.20
C LEU A 82 -21.11 -3.08 1.62
N HIS A 83 -22.21 -2.39 1.33
CA HIS A 83 -22.41 -1.00 1.78
C HIS A 83 -22.41 -0.87 3.31
N ASP A 84 -23.16 -1.75 3.99
CA ASP A 84 -23.26 -1.75 5.46
C ASP A 84 -21.90 -2.03 6.09
N LEU A 85 -21.16 -3.00 5.53
CA LEU A 85 -19.81 -3.33 5.99
C LEU A 85 -18.83 -2.17 5.79
N GLN A 86 -18.82 -1.55 4.60
CA GLN A 86 -17.93 -0.44 4.30
C GLN A 86 -18.22 0.77 5.21
N GLN A 87 -19.48 1.08 5.43
CA GLN A 87 -19.88 2.15 6.33
C GLN A 87 -19.46 1.87 7.77
N ALA A 88 -19.78 0.70 8.30
CA ALA A 88 -19.43 0.30 9.67
C ALA A 88 -17.90 0.27 9.88
N ALA A 89 -17.15 -0.26 8.93
CA ALA A 89 -15.70 -0.26 8.96
C ALA A 89 -15.15 1.18 8.93
N GLY A 90 -15.68 2.04 8.07
CA GLY A 90 -15.29 3.45 7.99
C GLY A 90 -15.53 4.20 9.30
N GLU A 91 -16.72 4.04 9.91
CA GLU A 91 -17.03 4.64 11.21
C GLU A 91 -16.14 4.11 12.34
N TYR A 92 -15.86 2.81 12.34
CA TYR A 92 -14.93 2.21 13.30
C TYR A 92 -13.53 2.79 13.16
N LEU A 93 -12.98 2.76 11.95
CA LEU A 93 -11.64 3.26 11.64
C LEU A 93 -11.51 4.76 11.93
N ALA A 94 -12.52 5.57 11.60
CA ALA A 94 -12.49 7.00 11.88
C ALA A 94 -12.36 7.28 13.38
N ARG A 95 -13.09 6.53 14.24
CA ARG A 95 -12.92 6.62 15.69
C ARG A 95 -11.54 6.22 16.17
N GLN A 96 -11.00 5.07 15.69
CA GLN A 96 -9.70 4.57 16.09
C GLN A 96 -8.56 5.51 15.66
N LEU A 97 -8.67 6.08 14.46
CA LEU A 97 -7.65 6.92 13.83
C LEU A 97 -7.88 8.42 14.04
N LYS A 98 -8.89 8.80 14.83
CA LYS A 98 -9.18 10.17 15.28
C LYS A 98 -9.34 11.15 14.10
N CYS A 99 -10.09 10.75 13.08
CA CYS A 99 -10.44 11.57 11.93
C CYS A 99 -11.96 11.62 11.72
N ASP A 100 -12.44 12.55 10.88
CA ASP A 100 -13.89 12.76 10.68
C ASP A 100 -14.54 11.64 9.86
N GLY A 101 -13.78 11.04 8.94
CA GLY A 101 -14.23 9.96 8.09
C GLY A 101 -13.09 9.06 7.65
N ALA A 102 -13.43 7.80 7.34
CA ALA A 102 -12.50 6.82 6.81
C ALA A 102 -13.20 5.86 5.85
N MET A 103 -12.47 5.29 4.92
CA MET A 103 -12.93 4.17 4.11
C MET A 103 -11.78 3.22 3.76
N VAL A 104 -12.11 1.95 3.59
CA VAL A 104 -11.17 0.96 3.04
C VAL A 104 -11.19 1.02 1.52
N THR A 105 -10.03 1.07 0.90
CA THR A 105 -9.83 1.17 -0.55
C THR A 105 -9.04 -0.02 -1.10
N ALA A 106 -9.03 -0.20 -2.41
CA ALA A 106 -8.21 -1.22 -3.08
C ALA A 106 -6.74 -0.75 -3.19
N GLY A 107 -6.09 -0.53 -2.03
CA GLY A 107 -4.74 0.02 -1.92
C GLY A 107 -4.70 1.55 -2.02
N ALA A 108 -3.51 2.12 -1.79
CA ALA A 108 -3.30 3.57 -1.82
C ALA A 108 -3.55 4.19 -3.20
N ALA A 109 -3.19 3.51 -4.29
CA ALA A 109 -3.45 4.03 -5.64
C ALA A 109 -4.96 4.23 -5.89
N SER A 110 -5.81 3.29 -5.44
CA SER A 110 -7.25 3.47 -5.46
C SER A 110 -7.70 4.63 -4.56
N ALA A 111 -7.07 4.80 -3.39
CA ALA A 111 -7.36 5.94 -2.50
C ALA A 111 -7.07 7.28 -3.19
N LEU A 112 -5.96 7.41 -3.92
CA LEU A 112 -5.62 8.61 -4.70
C LEU A 112 -6.65 8.89 -5.81
N THR A 113 -7.06 7.84 -6.56
CA THR A 113 -8.11 7.97 -7.58
C THR A 113 -9.43 8.41 -6.95
N LEU A 114 -9.85 7.75 -5.87
CA LEU A 114 -11.14 8.04 -5.22
C LEU A 114 -11.15 9.41 -4.52
N ALA A 115 -10.03 9.84 -3.96
CA ALA A 115 -9.85 11.19 -3.41
C ALA A 115 -10.02 12.27 -4.49
N THR A 116 -9.40 12.05 -5.65
CA THR A 116 -9.51 12.96 -6.81
C THR A 116 -10.93 12.98 -7.36
N ALA A 117 -11.53 11.81 -7.55
CA ALA A 117 -12.92 11.70 -7.98
C ALA A 117 -13.88 12.39 -7.01
N ALA A 118 -13.66 12.22 -5.68
CA ALA A 118 -14.45 12.88 -4.67
C ALA A 118 -14.37 14.41 -4.77
N ALA A 119 -13.19 14.97 -4.92
CA ALA A 119 -13.00 16.41 -5.08
C ALA A 119 -13.68 16.92 -6.37
N MET A 120 -13.56 16.19 -7.50
CA MET A 120 -14.15 16.58 -8.78
C MET A 120 -15.68 16.48 -8.81
N THR A 121 -16.27 15.56 -8.02
CA THR A 121 -17.70 15.25 -8.08
C THR A 121 -18.49 15.73 -6.85
N LEU A 122 -17.81 16.33 -5.86
CA LEU A 122 -18.46 16.83 -4.65
C LEU A 122 -19.58 17.80 -4.97
N GLY A 123 -20.80 17.47 -4.52
CA GLY A 123 -22.00 18.27 -4.81
C GLY A 123 -22.57 18.12 -6.24
N ASN A 124 -21.95 17.33 -7.11
CA ASN A 124 -22.42 17.09 -8.48
C ASN A 124 -22.48 15.59 -8.82
N LYS A 125 -23.62 14.97 -8.54
CA LYS A 125 -23.81 13.54 -8.79
C LYS A 125 -23.73 13.15 -10.27
N ASN A 126 -24.05 14.06 -11.21
CA ASN A 126 -23.95 13.77 -12.63
C ASN A 126 -22.49 13.63 -13.09
N ALA A 127 -21.57 14.33 -12.43
CA ALA A 127 -20.14 14.22 -12.71
C ALA A 127 -19.58 12.81 -12.43
N ILE A 128 -20.20 12.02 -11.55
CA ILE A 128 -19.79 10.63 -11.25
C ILE A 128 -19.82 9.77 -12.52
N HIS A 129 -20.82 9.99 -13.38
CA HIS A 129 -21.01 9.21 -14.61
C HIS A 129 -20.24 9.77 -15.81
N SER A 130 -19.74 11.02 -15.73
CA SER A 130 -19.03 11.66 -16.83
C SER A 130 -17.52 11.46 -16.78
N ILE A 131 -16.93 11.46 -15.57
CA ILE A 131 -15.50 11.22 -15.42
C ILE A 131 -15.15 9.75 -15.71
N PRO A 132 -13.96 9.46 -16.26
CA PRO A 132 -12.90 10.38 -16.70
C PRO A 132 -13.07 10.92 -18.13
N THR A 133 -14.07 10.48 -18.87
CA THR A 133 -14.17 10.68 -20.34
C THR A 133 -14.67 12.08 -20.72
N ASP A 134 -15.51 12.67 -19.88
CA ASP A 134 -15.98 14.03 -20.06
C ASP A 134 -15.81 14.83 -18.77
N VAL A 135 -14.86 15.74 -18.78
CA VAL A 135 -14.57 16.69 -17.68
C VAL A 135 -14.97 18.12 -18.04
N THR A 136 -15.79 18.30 -19.08
CA THR A 136 -16.26 19.61 -19.52
C THR A 136 -17.04 20.29 -18.39
N GLY A 137 -16.64 21.50 -18.06
CA GLY A 137 -17.26 22.27 -16.97
C GLY A 137 -16.91 21.81 -15.54
N LEU A 138 -16.10 20.77 -15.40
CA LEU A 138 -15.60 20.34 -14.09
C LEU A 138 -14.26 21.02 -13.76
N LYS A 139 -14.02 21.25 -12.46
CA LYS A 139 -12.71 21.54 -11.96
C LYS A 139 -11.88 20.27 -12.06
N ASN A 140 -10.71 20.31 -12.69
CA ASN A 140 -9.89 19.13 -12.93
C ASN A 140 -8.37 19.41 -12.86
N GLU A 141 -7.96 20.56 -12.32
CA GLU A 141 -6.56 20.87 -12.09
C GLU A 141 -6.15 20.44 -10.68
N VAL A 142 -5.05 19.68 -10.59
CA VAL A 142 -4.44 19.26 -9.33
C VAL A 142 -3.05 19.88 -9.25
N ILE A 143 -2.83 20.73 -8.24
CA ILE A 143 -1.52 21.36 -8.04
C ILE A 143 -0.63 20.37 -7.26
N ALA A 144 0.62 20.24 -7.71
CA ALA A 144 1.65 19.46 -7.02
C ALA A 144 3.02 20.12 -7.15
N GLN A 145 3.89 19.94 -6.15
CA GLN A 145 5.29 20.33 -6.30
C GLN A 145 5.96 19.47 -7.38
N ARG A 146 6.81 20.05 -8.21
CA ARG A 146 7.56 19.31 -9.24
C ARG A 146 8.39 18.16 -8.64
N ALA A 147 8.99 18.38 -7.48
CA ALA A 147 9.74 17.36 -6.75
C ALA A 147 8.87 16.21 -6.24
N HIS A 148 7.55 16.39 -6.16
CA HIS A 148 6.58 15.39 -5.71
C HIS A 148 5.97 14.59 -6.86
N ARG A 149 6.38 14.82 -8.13
CA ARG A 149 5.89 14.10 -9.29
C ARG A 149 6.56 12.73 -9.40
N TYR A 150 5.75 11.68 -9.59
CA TYR A 150 6.22 10.29 -9.64
C TYR A 150 5.23 9.36 -10.34
N GLU A 151 5.55 8.08 -10.46
CA GLU A 151 4.79 7.12 -11.30
C GLU A 151 3.34 6.94 -10.88
N TYR A 152 3.01 7.06 -9.58
CA TYR A 152 1.64 6.92 -9.06
C TYR A 152 0.74 8.13 -9.32
N ASP A 153 1.26 9.22 -9.89
CA ASP A 153 0.45 10.32 -10.44
C ASP A 153 -0.62 9.82 -11.42
N HIS A 154 -0.38 8.65 -12.01
CA HIS A 154 -1.34 8.00 -12.88
C HIS A 154 -2.69 7.76 -12.19
N ALA A 155 -2.69 7.43 -10.90
CA ALA A 155 -3.90 7.21 -10.12
C ALA A 155 -4.79 8.48 -10.06
N ILE A 156 -4.19 9.66 -9.92
CA ILE A 156 -4.90 10.95 -9.95
C ILE A 156 -5.42 11.25 -11.35
N ARG A 157 -4.60 11.01 -12.39
CA ARG A 157 -4.99 11.22 -13.80
C ARG A 157 -6.11 10.31 -14.28
N ASN A 158 -6.33 9.16 -13.63
CA ASN A 158 -7.44 8.25 -13.95
C ASN A 158 -8.83 8.89 -13.87
N CYS A 159 -8.96 10.04 -13.18
CA CYS A 159 -10.21 10.79 -13.09
C CYS A 159 -10.38 11.84 -14.21
N GLY A 160 -9.42 11.96 -15.14
CA GLY A 160 -9.39 13.05 -16.12
C GLY A 160 -8.79 14.35 -15.58
N ALA A 161 -8.14 14.26 -14.40
CA ALA A 161 -7.41 15.38 -13.81
C ALA A 161 -6.08 15.63 -14.52
N ARG A 162 -5.64 16.88 -14.52
CA ARG A 162 -4.33 17.31 -15.01
C ARG A 162 -3.53 17.98 -13.91
N PHE A 163 -2.22 17.81 -13.92
CA PHE A 163 -1.34 18.44 -12.97
C PHE A 163 -0.95 19.85 -13.36
N VAL A 164 -0.89 20.73 -12.37
CA VAL A 164 -0.24 22.03 -12.42
C VAL A 164 0.98 21.96 -11.51
N GLU A 165 2.17 22.09 -12.07
CA GLU A 165 3.42 21.95 -11.33
C GLU A 165 3.89 23.28 -10.77
N VAL A 166 4.33 23.29 -9.51
CA VAL A 166 4.91 24.43 -8.82
C VAL A 166 6.27 24.08 -8.23
N VAL A 167 7.13 25.06 -8.01
CA VAL A 167 8.44 24.86 -7.39
C VAL A 167 8.55 25.65 -6.11
N THR A 168 8.29 26.95 -6.16
CA THR A 168 8.41 27.87 -5.03
C THR A 168 7.05 28.12 -4.37
N LEU A 169 7.07 28.66 -3.16
CA LEU A 169 5.85 29.09 -2.48
C LEU A 169 5.09 30.16 -3.28
N ALA A 170 5.80 31.10 -3.91
CA ALA A 170 5.19 32.12 -4.77
C ALA A 170 4.52 31.51 -6.00
N ASP A 171 5.14 30.51 -6.66
CA ASP A 171 4.51 29.77 -7.75
C ASP A 171 3.22 29.10 -7.27
N TYR A 172 3.24 28.53 -6.07
CA TYR A 172 2.10 27.83 -5.50
C TYR A 172 0.93 28.78 -5.22
N GLU A 173 1.21 29.93 -4.59
CA GLU A 173 0.20 30.95 -4.32
C GLU A 173 -0.44 31.49 -5.63
N ALA A 174 0.34 31.59 -6.72
CA ALA A 174 -0.13 32.08 -8.03
C ALA A 174 -0.82 30.99 -8.89
N ALA A 175 -0.70 29.71 -8.55
CA ALA A 175 -1.15 28.60 -9.40
C ALA A 175 -2.66 28.33 -9.34
N PHE A 176 -3.38 28.87 -8.38
CA PHE A 176 -4.79 28.60 -8.18
C PHE A 176 -5.65 29.31 -9.23
N THR A 177 -6.51 28.56 -9.87
CA THR A 177 -7.48 29.03 -10.87
C THR A 177 -8.89 28.56 -10.51
N GLU A 178 -9.90 29.02 -11.25
CA GLU A 178 -11.26 28.50 -11.12
C GLU A 178 -11.36 27.00 -11.44
N ARG A 179 -10.36 26.44 -12.11
CA ARG A 179 -10.28 25.02 -12.46
C ARG A 179 -9.56 24.18 -11.42
N THR A 180 -8.94 24.79 -10.40
CA THR A 180 -8.24 24.05 -9.36
C THR A 180 -9.23 23.29 -8.49
N VAL A 181 -9.10 21.97 -8.42
CA VAL A 181 -10.01 21.09 -7.68
C VAL A 181 -9.40 20.56 -6.40
N MET A 182 -8.09 20.33 -6.38
CA MET A 182 -7.37 19.74 -5.26
C MET A 182 -5.88 20.05 -5.36
N THR A 183 -5.19 19.98 -4.25
CA THR A 183 -3.72 19.96 -4.23
C THR A 183 -3.24 18.60 -3.74
N ASN A 184 -2.08 18.13 -4.23
CA ASN A 184 -1.50 16.84 -3.85
C ASN A 184 -0.10 17.01 -3.26
N PHE A 185 0.11 16.45 -2.07
CA PHE A 185 1.40 16.40 -1.39
C PHE A 185 1.88 14.97 -1.29
N PHE A 186 3.15 14.70 -1.61
CA PHE A 186 3.77 13.38 -1.50
C PHE A 186 4.89 13.39 -0.46
N ASN A 187 4.67 12.78 0.69
CA ASN A 187 5.59 12.83 1.81
C ASN A 187 6.94 12.12 1.56
N ALA A 188 6.95 11.11 0.71
CA ALA A 188 8.14 10.32 0.45
C ALA A 188 9.11 10.98 -0.57
N ALA A 189 8.76 12.13 -1.14
CA ALA A 189 9.63 12.84 -2.06
C ALA A 189 10.91 13.34 -1.35
N GLU A 190 12.02 13.24 -2.05
CA GLU A 190 13.27 13.90 -1.68
C GLU A 190 13.29 15.28 -2.30
N GLY A 191 13.39 16.32 -1.46
CA GLY A 191 13.34 17.70 -1.88
C GLY A 191 11.90 18.22 -2.05
N GLY A 192 11.78 19.48 -2.24
CA GLY A 192 10.53 20.24 -2.27
C GLY A 192 10.70 21.45 -1.38
N GLU A 193 10.48 22.65 -1.95
CA GLU A 193 10.72 23.89 -1.23
C GLU A 193 9.58 24.24 -0.27
N ILE A 194 8.36 23.68 -0.53
CA ILE A 194 7.15 24.03 0.20
C ILE A 194 6.86 22.97 1.24
N GLY A 195 6.93 23.33 2.51
CA GLY A 195 6.60 22.45 3.64
C GLY A 195 5.11 22.17 3.76
N ARG A 196 4.74 21.18 4.58
CA ARG A 196 3.34 20.74 4.78
C ARG A 196 2.45 21.85 5.31
N GLU A 197 2.96 22.64 6.26
CA GLU A 197 2.18 23.71 6.90
C GLU A 197 1.80 24.81 5.90
N ASP A 198 2.77 25.29 5.09
CA ASP A 198 2.51 26.26 4.03
C ASP A 198 1.62 25.67 2.93
N TRP A 199 1.82 24.39 2.58
CA TRP A 199 1.00 23.70 1.59
C TRP A 199 -0.48 23.71 1.98
N ILE A 200 -0.78 23.32 3.22
CA ILE A 200 -2.15 23.31 3.77
C ILE A 200 -2.71 24.71 3.86
N ARG A 201 -1.94 25.64 4.44
CA ARG A 201 -2.36 27.03 4.65
C ARG A 201 -2.79 27.71 3.34
N VAL A 202 -1.99 27.57 2.30
CA VAL A 202 -2.27 28.19 0.99
C VAL A 202 -3.47 27.51 0.33
N ALA A 203 -3.55 26.20 0.29
CA ALA A 203 -4.70 25.48 -0.25
C ALA A 203 -6.01 25.93 0.39
N HIS A 204 -6.03 25.99 1.72
CA HIS A 204 -7.22 26.40 2.48
C HIS A 204 -7.57 27.88 2.30
N SER A 205 -6.60 28.78 2.09
CA SER A 205 -6.88 30.19 1.79
C SER A 205 -7.63 30.38 0.47
N HIS A 206 -7.50 29.42 -0.46
CA HIS A 206 -8.24 29.35 -1.71
C HIS A 206 -9.50 28.47 -1.64
N GLY A 207 -9.82 27.88 -0.48
CA GLY A 207 -10.96 26.96 -0.31
C GLY A 207 -10.79 25.63 -1.08
N VAL A 208 -9.58 25.23 -1.38
CA VAL A 208 -9.24 24.04 -2.15
C VAL A 208 -8.77 22.93 -1.19
N PRO A 209 -9.31 21.71 -1.27
CA PRO A 209 -8.88 20.59 -0.41
C PRO A 209 -7.46 20.14 -0.77
N CYS A 210 -6.72 19.68 0.25
CA CYS A 210 -5.40 19.11 0.08
C CYS A 210 -5.38 17.61 0.41
N LEU A 211 -4.84 16.83 -0.52
CA LEU A 211 -4.58 15.39 -0.38
C LEU A 211 -3.12 15.17 0.02
N ASN A 212 -2.89 14.25 0.95
CA ASN A 212 -1.57 13.76 1.31
C ASN A 212 -1.41 12.30 0.91
N ASP A 213 -0.47 12.01 0.02
CA ASP A 213 -0.04 10.65 -0.25
C ASP A 213 0.98 10.22 0.80
N ALA A 214 0.49 9.45 1.75
CA ALA A 214 1.22 8.86 2.86
C ALA A 214 1.30 7.33 2.75
N ALA A 215 1.29 6.80 1.53
CA ALA A 215 1.16 5.36 1.25
C ALA A 215 2.16 4.47 1.99
N ALA A 216 3.34 4.98 2.35
CA ALA A 216 4.41 4.22 3.00
C ALA A 216 4.85 4.80 4.35
N ASP A 217 4.09 5.70 4.95
CA ASP A 217 4.53 6.56 6.04
C ASP A 217 4.32 5.96 7.44
N VAL A 218 4.04 4.69 7.54
CA VAL A 218 3.94 3.98 8.83
C VAL A 218 4.89 2.78 8.87
N PRO A 219 5.62 2.58 10.02
CA PRO A 219 5.68 3.45 11.20
C PRO A 219 6.28 4.84 10.92
N PRO A 220 6.14 5.84 11.82
CA PRO A 220 5.56 5.77 13.15
C PRO A 220 4.03 5.67 13.14
N ILE A 221 3.48 5.01 14.18
CA ILE A 221 2.03 4.76 14.31
C ILE A 221 1.24 6.07 14.31
N SER A 222 1.79 7.11 14.91
CA SER A 222 1.14 8.42 15.05
C SER A 222 0.83 9.10 13.69
N ASN A 223 1.50 8.73 12.61
CA ASN A 223 1.20 9.26 11.28
C ASN A 223 -0.22 8.92 10.80
N LEU A 224 -0.86 7.89 11.34
CA LEU A 224 -2.25 7.54 11.04
C LEU A 224 -3.26 8.63 11.44
N TRP A 225 -2.89 9.56 12.34
CA TRP A 225 -3.73 10.70 12.73
C TRP A 225 -3.03 12.07 12.65
N ASN A 226 -1.70 12.10 12.61
CA ASN A 226 -0.97 13.37 12.60
C ASN A 226 -1.27 14.21 11.35
N TYR A 227 -1.38 13.59 10.19
CA TYR A 227 -1.61 14.32 8.94
C TYR A 227 -3.02 14.93 8.86
N THR A 228 -4.05 14.21 9.26
CA THR A 228 -5.41 14.79 9.35
C THR A 228 -5.48 15.85 10.43
N LYS A 229 -4.82 15.64 11.58
CA LYS A 229 -4.72 16.65 12.65
C LYS A 229 -3.93 17.91 12.22
N MET A 230 -2.94 17.77 11.35
CA MET A 230 -2.18 18.88 10.76
C MET A 230 -3.04 19.74 9.84
N GLY A 231 -4.11 19.17 9.27
CA GLY A 231 -5.05 19.85 8.40
C GLY A 231 -5.16 19.34 6.99
N PHE A 232 -4.50 18.23 6.64
CA PHE A 232 -4.80 17.58 5.34
C PHE A 232 -6.25 17.10 5.30
N ASP A 233 -6.97 17.48 4.24
CA ASP A 233 -8.39 17.14 4.06
C ASP A 233 -8.58 15.66 3.76
N LEU A 234 -7.64 15.05 3.05
CA LEU A 234 -7.59 13.62 2.74
C LEU A 234 -6.17 13.08 2.89
N VAL A 235 -6.05 11.86 3.38
CA VAL A 235 -4.77 11.15 3.55
C VAL A 235 -4.92 9.72 3.08
N ALA A 236 -4.03 9.28 2.18
CA ALA A 236 -4.03 7.94 1.60
C ALA A 236 -2.91 7.07 2.22
N PHE A 237 -3.26 5.87 2.71
CA PHE A 237 -2.30 4.88 3.20
C PHE A 237 -2.43 3.54 2.48
N SER A 238 -1.31 2.83 2.30
CA SER A 238 -1.32 1.45 1.82
C SER A 238 -1.39 0.48 3.01
N GLY A 239 -2.43 -0.34 3.05
CA GLY A 239 -2.64 -1.29 4.13
C GLY A 239 -1.70 -2.49 4.13
N GLY A 240 -1.23 -2.90 2.95
CA GLY A 240 -0.32 -4.05 2.80
C GLY A 240 1.14 -3.75 3.13
N LYS A 241 1.49 -2.51 3.52
CA LYS A 241 2.85 -2.13 3.91
C LYS A 241 3.08 -2.30 5.43
N GLY A 242 3.43 -1.27 6.15
CA GLY A 242 3.75 -1.31 7.59
C GLY A 242 2.61 -1.82 8.46
N MET A 243 1.36 -1.58 8.09
CA MET A 243 0.19 -2.11 8.80
C MET A 243 -0.01 -3.62 8.64
N ARG A 244 0.68 -4.27 7.69
CA ARG A 244 0.60 -5.71 7.41
C ARG A 244 -0.82 -6.24 7.19
N GLY A 245 -1.67 -5.42 6.56
CA GLY A 245 -3.01 -5.81 6.09
C GLY A 245 -2.96 -6.57 4.76
N PRO A 246 -4.11 -6.90 4.18
CA PRO A 246 -4.17 -7.47 2.83
C PRO A 246 -3.43 -6.57 1.84
N GLN A 247 -2.61 -7.19 0.97
CA GLN A 247 -1.71 -6.46 0.06
C GLN A 247 -2.44 -5.40 -0.78
N ASN A 248 -3.63 -5.72 -1.23
CA ASN A 248 -4.46 -4.84 -2.06
C ASN A 248 -5.50 -4.03 -1.26
N ALA A 249 -5.34 -3.90 0.06
CA ALA A 249 -6.13 -2.99 0.86
C ALA A 249 -5.37 -1.70 1.17
N GLY A 250 -6.11 -0.61 1.37
CA GLY A 250 -5.60 0.69 1.76
C GLY A 250 -6.65 1.46 2.55
N LEU A 251 -6.28 2.66 2.99
CA LEU A 251 -7.16 3.57 3.71
C LEU A 251 -7.19 4.92 3.00
N LEU A 252 -8.35 5.53 2.96
CA LEU A 252 -8.55 6.95 2.72
C LEU A 252 -9.18 7.55 3.97
N LEU A 253 -8.49 8.51 4.60
CA LEU A 253 -8.88 9.15 5.85
C LEU A 253 -9.09 10.65 5.60
N GLY A 254 -9.96 11.30 6.35
CA GLY A 254 -10.09 12.76 6.32
C GLY A 254 -11.51 13.26 6.46
N ARG A 255 -11.85 14.33 5.73
CA ARG A 255 -13.14 15.01 5.81
C ARG A 255 -14.30 14.09 5.43
N LYS A 256 -15.34 14.09 6.26
CA LYS A 256 -16.49 13.19 6.11
C LYS A 256 -17.24 13.39 4.78
N ASP A 257 -17.37 14.61 4.30
CA ASP A 257 -18.04 14.92 3.03
C ASP A 257 -17.26 14.36 1.81
N LEU A 258 -15.95 14.49 1.81
CA LEU A 258 -15.08 13.94 0.77
C LEU A 258 -15.02 12.41 0.82
N ILE A 259 -15.00 11.80 1.99
CA ILE A 259 -15.09 10.34 2.15
C ILE A 259 -16.43 9.82 1.62
N ALA A 260 -17.53 10.52 1.91
CA ALA A 260 -18.86 10.15 1.39
C ALA A 260 -18.90 10.28 -0.16
N ALA A 261 -18.30 11.31 -0.72
CA ALA A 261 -18.20 11.48 -2.17
C ALA A 261 -17.29 10.39 -2.79
N ALA A 262 -16.17 10.03 -2.14
CA ALA A 262 -15.31 8.94 -2.57
C ALA A 262 -16.06 7.60 -2.60
N ALA A 263 -16.89 7.32 -1.61
CA ALA A 263 -17.71 6.11 -1.56
C ALA A 263 -18.71 6.03 -2.73
N GLN A 264 -19.27 7.16 -3.17
CA GLN A 264 -20.17 7.21 -4.35
C GLN A 264 -19.43 6.91 -5.66
N ASN A 265 -18.15 7.27 -5.74
CA ASN A 265 -17.28 7.01 -6.89
C ASN A 265 -16.67 5.59 -6.88
N ASN A 266 -16.93 4.78 -5.85
CA ASN A 266 -16.33 3.46 -5.67
C ASN A 266 -17.33 2.32 -5.94
N SER A 267 -16.80 1.11 -6.07
CA SER A 267 -17.57 -0.13 -6.02
C SER A 267 -18.35 -0.20 -4.67
N PRO A 268 -19.61 -0.68 -4.66
CA PRO A 268 -20.29 -1.44 -5.72
C PRO A 268 -21.11 -0.59 -6.70
N ASN A 269 -21.00 0.75 -6.71
CA ASN A 269 -21.68 1.58 -7.68
C ASN A 269 -21.22 1.21 -9.10
N SER A 270 -22.18 0.90 -10.01
CA SER A 270 -21.85 0.27 -11.27
C SER A 270 -21.26 1.22 -12.30
N ASP A 271 -21.70 2.47 -12.29
CA ASP A 271 -21.30 3.50 -13.26
C ASP A 271 -20.51 4.61 -12.55
N ALA A 272 -19.31 4.23 -12.09
CA ALA A 272 -18.39 5.12 -11.39
C ALA A 272 -16.94 4.74 -11.73
N VAL A 273 -16.03 5.71 -11.71
CA VAL A 273 -14.61 5.51 -12.04
C VAL A 273 -13.94 4.41 -11.20
N GLY A 274 -14.31 4.31 -9.93
CA GLY A 274 -13.80 3.31 -8.99
C GLY A 274 -14.48 1.94 -9.07
N ARG A 275 -15.39 1.69 -10.03
CA ARG A 275 -16.09 0.40 -10.12
C ARG A 275 -15.14 -0.78 -10.28
N GLY A 276 -14.06 -0.61 -11.03
CA GLY A 276 -13.01 -1.63 -11.19
C GLY A 276 -12.12 -1.82 -9.96
N MET A 277 -12.12 -0.87 -9.02
CA MET A 277 -11.32 -0.85 -7.79
C MET A 277 -12.08 -1.52 -6.64
N LYS A 278 -12.66 -2.68 -6.91
CA LYS A 278 -13.52 -3.41 -5.98
C LYS A 278 -12.75 -3.89 -4.75
N VAL A 279 -13.28 -3.61 -3.56
CA VAL A 279 -12.76 -4.13 -2.29
C VAL A 279 -13.70 -5.21 -1.78
N SER A 280 -13.19 -6.39 -1.51
CA SER A 280 -13.96 -7.51 -1.00
C SER A 280 -14.19 -7.40 0.52
N LYS A 281 -15.16 -8.16 1.03
CA LYS A 281 -15.40 -8.24 2.48
C LYS A 281 -14.18 -8.73 3.26
N GLU A 282 -13.41 -9.64 2.68
CA GLU A 282 -12.18 -10.18 3.25
C GLU A 282 -11.13 -9.07 3.42
N GLN A 283 -11.01 -8.20 2.43
CA GLN A 283 -10.08 -7.07 2.44
C GLN A 283 -10.50 -6.00 3.44
N ILE A 284 -11.80 -5.69 3.50
CA ILE A 284 -12.33 -4.71 4.46
C ILE A 284 -12.10 -5.19 5.90
N VAL A 285 -12.51 -6.42 6.22
CA VAL A 285 -12.33 -7.01 7.55
C VAL A 285 -10.84 -7.17 7.88
N GLY A 286 -10.05 -7.65 6.92
CA GLY A 286 -8.60 -7.78 7.07
C GLY A 286 -7.91 -6.45 7.33
N MET A 287 -8.36 -5.35 6.70
CA MET A 287 -7.81 -4.01 6.94
C MET A 287 -8.15 -3.48 8.33
N VAL A 288 -9.40 -3.69 8.79
CA VAL A 288 -9.80 -3.34 10.16
C VAL A 288 -8.95 -4.09 11.18
N ALA A 289 -8.82 -5.42 11.03
CA ALA A 289 -7.99 -6.24 11.89
C ALA A 289 -6.50 -5.84 11.86
N ALA A 290 -6.00 -5.41 10.70
CA ALA A 290 -4.64 -4.93 10.55
C ALA A 290 -4.39 -3.60 11.29
N VAL A 291 -5.35 -2.68 11.25
CA VAL A 291 -5.27 -1.44 12.04
C VAL A 291 -5.27 -1.77 13.53
N ASP A 292 -6.15 -2.64 14.01
CA ASP A 292 -6.20 -3.04 15.43
C ASP A 292 -4.86 -3.68 15.86
N TRP A 293 -4.33 -4.60 15.03
CA TRP A 293 -3.02 -5.19 15.29
C TRP A 293 -1.91 -4.13 15.31
N PHE A 294 -1.89 -3.22 14.35
CA PHE A 294 -0.84 -2.20 14.26
C PHE A 294 -0.90 -1.22 15.43
N LEU A 295 -2.10 -0.82 15.87
CA LEU A 295 -2.31 0.02 17.05
C LEU A 295 -1.94 -0.67 18.37
N SER A 296 -1.89 -2.01 18.41
CA SER A 296 -1.39 -2.76 19.56
C SER A 296 0.14 -2.81 19.66
N GLN A 297 0.86 -2.36 18.63
CA GLN A 297 2.32 -2.28 18.62
C GLN A 297 2.80 -0.95 19.24
N THR A 298 4.11 -0.84 19.43
CA THR A 298 4.77 0.43 19.78
C THR A 298 5.92 0.69 18.81
N ASP A 299 6.15 1.96 18.46
CA ASP A 299 7.25 2.33 17.56
C ASP A 299 8.61 1.87 18.11
N ALA A 300 8.85 2.05 19.43
CA ALA A 300 10.05 1.59 20.09
C ALA A 300 10.23 0.07 20.07
N GLY A 301 9.15 -0.69 20.26
CA GLY A 301 9.16 -2.16 20.20
C GLY A 301 9.51 -2.65 18.80
N MET A 302 8.91 -2.07 17.77
CA MET A 302 9.20 -2.40 16.38
C MET A 302 10.65 -2.06 16.02
N GLU A 303 11.14 -0.88 16.38
CA GLU A 303 12.52 -0.47 16.10
C GLU A 303 13.52 -1.38 16.81
N THR A 304 13.28 -1.73 18.10
CA THR A 304 14.12 -2.64 18.86
C THR A 304 14.24 -4.00 18.17
N GLU A 305 13.13 -4.56 17.71
CA GLU A 305 13.12 -5.85 17.01
C GLU A 305 13.86 -5.77 15.66
N PHE A 306 13.67 -4.70 14.89
CA PHE A 306 14.36 -4.53 13.61
C PHE A 306 15.88 -4.36 13.79
N ARG A 307 16.31 -3.61 14.80
CA ARG A 307 17.74 -3.50 15.15
C ARG A 307 18.31 -4.83 15.60
N ARG A 308 17.61 -5.60 16.44
CA ARG A 308 18.00 -6.94 16.86
C ARG A 308 18.26 -7.88 15.66
N ARG A 309 17.40 -7.83 14.62
CA ARG A 309 17.59 -8.60 13.37
C ARG A 309 18.84 -8.15 12.63
N ALA A 310 19.04 -6.84 12.48
CA ALA A 310 20.22 -6.27 11.87
C ALA A 310 21.51 -6.69 12.57
N ASP A 311 21.53 -6.64 13.91
CA ASP A 311 22.67 -7.03 14.73
C ASP A 311 23.01 -8.51 14.58
N LYS A 312 22.01 -9.39 14.52
CA LYS A 312 22.22 -10.83 14.29
C LYS A 312 22.85 -11.11 12.91
N ILE A 313 22.42 -10.38 11.86
CA ILE A 313 23.02 -10.51 10.54
C ILE A 313 24.47 -10.01 10.59
N SER A 314 24.70 -8.82 11.11
CA SER A 314 26.04 -8.21 11.21
C SER A 314 27.01 -9.10 11.98
N ALA A 315 26.57 -9.71 13.08
CA ALA A 315 27.40 -10.55 13.92
C ALA A 315 27.99 -11.77 13.18
N GLN A 316 27.25 -12.35 12.23
CA GLN A 316 27.72 -13.49 11.45
C GLN A 316 28.69 -13.10 10.32
N LEU A 317 28.71 -11.83 9.93
CA LEU A 317 29.51 -11.32 8.82
C LEU A 317 30.84 -10.66 9.26
N LYS A 318 31.14 -10.64 10.56
CA LYS A 318 32.33 -9.93 11.13
C LYS A 318 33.68 -10.32 10.52
N ASN A 319 33.81 -11.54 10.01
CA ASN A 319 35.06 -12.05 9.47
C ASN A 319 35.21 -11.82 7.96
N ILE A 320 34.22 -11.23 7.30
CA ILE A 320 34.35 -10.86 5.87
C ILE A 320 35.33 -9.70 5.75
N PRO A 321 36.35 -9.81 4.88
CA PRO A 321 37.37 -8.78 4.74
C PRO A 321 36.75 -7.41 4.38
N THR A 322 37.21 -6.36 5.05
CA THR A 322 36.81 -4.96 4.81
C THR A 322 35.32 -4.64 5.00
N LEU A 323 34.52 -5.61 5.47
CA LEU A 323 33.07 -5.41 5.64
C LEU A 323 32.78 -4.52 6.84
N GLU A 324 32.12 -3.41 6.57
CA GLU A 324 31.55 -2.51 7.57
C GLU A 324 30.03 -2.65 7.58
N SER A 325 29.44 -2.71 8.76
CA SER A 325 27.99 -2.78 8.93
C SER A 325 27.48 -1.59 9.73
N ARG A 326 26.38 -0.99 9.26
CA ARG A 326 25.67 0.05 10.01
C ARG A 326 24.17 -0.03 9.78
N VAL A 327 23.39 0.43 10.76
CA VAL A 327 21.96 0.60 10.61
C VAL A 327 21.66 2.04 10.20
N ALA A 328 20.84 2.21 9.18
CA ALA A 328 20.33 3.52 8.76
C ALA A 328 18.80 3.49 8.69
N ILE A 329 18.17 4.61 9.04
CA ILE A 329 16.75 4.86 8.84
C ILE A 329 16.64 5.89 7.71
N PRO A 330 15.77 5.67 6.70
CA PRO A 330 15.53 6.67 5.66
C PRO A 330 15.17 8.03 6.24
N ASN A 331 15.69 9.10 5.64
CA ASN A 331 15.41 10.47 6.06
C ASN A 331 14.15 11.07 5.40
N VAL A 332 13.40 10.24 4.66
CA VAL A 332 12.10 10.58 4.09
C VAL A 332 10.99 9.81 4.82
N ALA A 333 9.75 10.26 4.68
CA ALA A 333 8.61 9.66 5.38
C ALA A 333 8.21 8.25 4.89
N ALA A 334 8.87 7.73 3.85
CA ALA A 334 8.56 6.42 3.29
C ALA A 334 9.39 5.31 3.92
N ASN A 335 8.73 4.33 4.56
CA ASN A 335 9.40 3.18 5.20
C ASN A 335 10.53 3.63 6.15
N ALA A 336 10.25 4.62 7.00
CA ALA A 336 11.22 5.18 7.95
C ALA A 336 11.52 4.18 9.07
N VAL A 337 12.12 3.05 8.71
CA VAL A 337 12.47 1.93 9.59
C VAL A 337 13.94 1.55 9.42
N PRO A 338 14.56 0.87 10.42
CA PRO A 338 15.93 0.41 10.32
C PRO A 338 16.18 -0.47 9.08
N HIS A 339 17.21 -0.11 8.31
CA HIS A 339 17.81 -0.92 7.25
C HIS A 339 19.25 -1.23 7.62
N LEU A 340 19.70 -2.44 7.36
CA LEU A 340 21.10 -2.81 7.52
C LEU A 340 21.87 -2.51 6.24
N LEU A 341 22.90 -1.69 6.34
CA LEU A 341 23.84 -1.37 5.27
C LEU A 341 25.14 -2.14 5.51
N LEU A 342 25.55 -2.93 4.52
CA LEU A 342 26.78 -3.71 4.52
C LEU A 342 27.67 -3.18 3.37
N ARG A 343 28.76 -2.49 3.72
CA ARG A 343 29.70 -1.91 2.77
C ARG A 343 31.02 -2.66 2.83
N TYR A 344 31.64 -2.95 1.69
CA TYR A 344 32.94 -3.62 1.59
C TYR A 344 33.71 -3.17 0.36
N ASP A 345 35.02 -3.42 0.36
CA ASP A 345 35.90 -3.16 -0.76
C ASP A 345 35.83 -4.30 -1.79
N THR A 346 35.28 -4.02 -2.95
CA THR A 346 35.12 -4.98 -4.05
C THR A 346 36.45 -5.41 -4.70
N SER A 347 37.55 -4.75 -4.40
CA SER A 347 38.90 -5.22 -4.79
C SER A 347 39.38 -6.37 -3.91
N ARG A 348 38.88 -6.48 -2.69
CA ARG A 348 39.24 -7.51 -1.71
C ARG A 348 38.21 -8.64 -1.69
N VAL A 349 36.95 -8.33 -1.71
CA VAL A 349 35.85 -9.30 -1.89
C VAL A 349 35.35 -9.15 -3.32
N LYS A 350 35.81 -10.02 -4.22
CA LYS A 350 35.72 -9.87 -5.68
C LYS A 350 34.33 -10.16 -6.26
N ILE A 351 33.31 -9.59 -5.68
CA ILE A 351 31.94 -9.64 -6.15
C ILE A 351 31.24 -8.31 -5.84
N ARG A 352 30.50 -7.76 -6.81
CA ARG A 352 29.74 -6.51 -6.61
C ARG A 352 28.43 -6.77 -5.85
N PRO A 353 27.92 -5.80 -5.07
CA PRO A 353 26.63 -5.94 -4.36
C PRO A 353 25.45 -6.39 -5.23
N VAL A 354 25.36 -5.90 -6.47
CA VAL A 354 24.30 -6.33 -7.42
C VAL A 354 24.43 -7.80 -7.83
N GLU A 355 25.65 -8.34 -7.86
CA GLU A 355 25.93 -9.75 -8.14
C GLU A 355 25.61 -10.62 -6.92
N VAL A 356 25.90 -10.14 -5.71
CA VAL A 356 25.46 -10.79 -4.45
C VAL A 356 23.94 -10.91 -4.42
N MET A 357 23.23 -9.84 -4.77
CA MET A 357 21.77 -9.85 -4.87
C MET A 357 21.28 -10.91 -5.88
N ALA A 358 21.93 -11.03 -7.03
CA ALA A 358 21.59 -12.03 -8.05
C ALA A 358 21.84 -13.47 -7.55
N GLU A 359 22.96 -13.72 -6.83
CA GLU A 359 23.27 -15.03 -6.25
C GLU A 359 22.29 -15.44 -5.16
N LEU A 360 21.88 -14.50 -4.29
CA LEU A 360 20.87 -14.75 -3.25
C LEU A 360 19.51 -15.07 -3.85
N ARG A 361 19.11 -14.39 -4.93
CA ARG A 361 17.86 -14.63 -5.65
C ARG A 361 17.80 -16.02 -6.28
N LYS A 362 18.92 -16.52 -6.82
CA LYS A 362 19.02 -17.86 -7.40
C LYS A 362 19.11 -18.97 -6.36
N GLY A 363 19.38 -18.64 -5.09
CA GLY A 363 19.61 -19.61 -4.02
C GLY A 363 18.35 -20.31 -3.53
N THR A 364 18.57 -21.28 -2.63
CA THR A 364 17.49 -21.97 -1.90
C THR A 364 17.73 -21.83 -0.40
N PRO A 365 16.87 -21.11 0.35
CA PRO A 365 15.75 -20.33 -0.19
C PRO A 365 16.19 -19.13 -1.04
N SER A 366 15.33 -18.68 -1.94
CA SER A 366 15.50 -17.42 -2.67
C SER A 366 15.34 -16.23 -1.72
N ILE A 367 16.26 -15.26 -1.78
CA ILE A 367 16.26 -14.07 -0.91
C ILE A 367 16.27 -12.82 -1.78
N GLU A 368 15.32 -11.93 -1.54
CA GLU A 368 15.22 -10.64 -2.21
C GLU A 368 15.79 -9.53 -1.32
N LEU A 369 16.81 -8.82 -1.80
CA LEU A 369 17.40 -7.65 -1.13
C LEU A 369 16.74 -6.35 -1.58
N ASN A 370 16.93 -5.29 -0.79
CA ASN A 370 16.43 -3.96 -1.13
C ASN A 370 17.01 -3.46 -2.47
N PRO A 371 16.17 -2.90 -3.37
CA PRO A 371 16.58 -2.40 -4.69
C PRO A 371 17.65 -1.30 -4.68
N GLN A 372 17.95 -0.68 -3.52
CA GLN A 372 19.06 0.28 -3.36
C GLN A 372 20.44 -0.42 -3.26
N THR A 373 20.48 -1.76 -3.17
CA THR A 373 21.75 -2.52 -3.17
C THR A 373 22.56 -2.22 -4.41
N GLY A 374 23.81 -1.77 -4.22
CA GLY A 374 24.76 -1.45 -5.29
C GLY A 374 24.41 -0.19 -6.08
N LYS A 375 23.63 0.72 -5.51
CA LYS A 375 23.24 1.99 -6.14
C LYS A 375 23.70 3.20 -5.32
N LYS A 376 23.81 4.35 -6.02
CA LYS A 376 24.03 5.67 -5.40
C LYS A 376 22.92 5.98 -4.39
N PRO A 377 23.15 6.96 -3.47
CA PRO A 377 22.14 7.35 -2.49
C PRO A 377 20.77 7.61 -3.13
N GLY A 378 19.72 7.13 -2.48
CA GLY A 378 18.35 7.30 -2.94
C GLY A 378 17.37 6.68 -1.96
N ALA A 379 16.08 7.02 -2.10
CA ALA A 379 15.02 6.59 -1.19
C ALA A 379 15.34 6.92 0.30
N GLY A 380 16.04 8.02 0.55
CA GLY A 380 16.44 8.46 1.88
C GLY A 380 17.53 7.61 2.55
N LEU A 381 18.16 6.67 1.84
CA LEU A 381 19.22 5.81 2.36
C LEU A 381 20.61 6.24 1.83
N PRO A 382 21.62 6.33 2.69
CA PRO A 382 23.00 6.67 2.31
C PRO A 382 23.77 5.41 1.82
N SER A 383 23.38 4.85 0.67
CA SER A 383 24.03 3.71 0.00
C SER A 383 25.01 4.18 -1.09
N ASP A 384 25.86 3.27 -1.58
CA ASP A 384 26.73 3.45 -2.75
C ASP A 384 26.84 2.15 -3.55
N GLU A 385 27.67 2.16 -4.60
CA GLU A 385 27.89 0.99 -5.46
C GLU A 385 28.47 -0.22 -4.70
N ASN A 386 29.13 0.01 -3.56
CA ASN A 386 29.77 -1.00 -2.71
C ASN A 386 28.91 -1.40 -1.51
N THR A 387 27.64 -1.01 -1.48
CA THR A 387 26.74 -1.22 -0.34
C THR A 387 25.63 -2.23 -0.66
N ILE A 388 25.51 -3.28 0.14
CA ILE A 388 24.31 -4.13 0.20
C ILE A 388 23.34 -3.51 1.18
N VAL A 389 22.08 -3.42 0.79
CA VAL A 389 21.00 -2.91 1.64
C VAL A 389 20.03 -4.05 1.99
N VAL A 390 19.90 -4.35 3.29
CA VAL A 390 19.01 -5.40 3.81
C VAL A 390 17.84 -4.76 4.54
N GLY A 391 16.64 -4.96 4.04
CA GLY A 391 15.39 -4.57 4.69
C GLY A 391 14.99 -5.58 5.76
N VAL A 392 15.39 -5.36 7.00
CA VAL A 392 15.21 -6.32 8.10
C VAL A 392 13.78 -6.42 8.64
N TRP A 393 12.94 -5.44 8.33
CA TRP A 393 11.62 -5.26 8.93
C TRP A 393 10.52 -6.17 8.37
N MET A 394 10.72 -6.73 7.14
CA MET A 394 9.80 -7.69 6.55
C MET A 394 10.18 -9.16 6.80
N LEU A 395 11.33 -9.41 7.41
CA LEU A 395 11.73 -10.77 7.77
C LEU A 395 10.77 -11.36 8.81
N GLU A 396 10.46 -12.64 8.66
CA GLU A 396 9.77 -13.40 9.70
C GLU A 396 10.77 -13.93 10.75
N PRO A 397 10.32 -14.30 11.95
CA PRO A 397 11.20 -14.76 13.03
C PRO A 397 12.11 -15.92 12.59
N GLY A 398 13.43 -15.74 12.70
CA GLY A 398 14.46 -16.72 12.32
C GLY A 398 15.01 -16.54 10.91
N GLU A 399 14.31 -15.82 10.02
CA GLU A 399 14.80 -15.57 8.66
C GLU A 399 16.06 -14.71 8.64
N GLU A 400 16.27 -13.86 9.65
CA GLU A 400 17.50 -13.09 9.81
C GLU A 400 18.75 -13.97 9.86
N LEU A 401 18.64 -15.18 10.45
CA LEU A 401 19.76 -16.13 10.51
C LEU A 401 20.00 -16.82 9.16
N ILE A 402 18.96 -17.05 8.39
CA ILE A 402 19.05 -17.62 7.03
C ILE A 402 19.70 -16.59 6.11
N VAL A 403 19.23 -15.34 6.16
CA VAL A 403 19.81 -14.22 5.39
C VAL A 403 21.28 -14.04 5.71
N ALA A 404 21.64 -14.05 7.00
CA ALA A 404 23.02 -13.93 7.46
C ALA A 404 23.93 -15.05 6.91
N ARG A 405 23.49 -16.30 7.06
CA ARG A 405 24.23 -17.48 6.56
C ARG A 405 24.42 -17.40 5.04
N ARG A 406 23.39 -17.12 4.29
CA ARG A 406 23.43 -17.04 2.84
C ARG A 406 24.32 -15.89 2.33
N LEU A 407 24.26 -14.71 2.97
CA LEU A 407 25.16 -13.60 2.68
C LEU A 407 26.61 -14.02 2.95
N LYS A 408 26.88 -14.66 4.08
CA LYS A 408 28.20 -15.15 4.43
C LYS A 408 28.75 -16.12 3.40
N GLU A 409 27.98 -17.16 3.05
CA GLU A 409 28.35 -18.16 2.05
C GLU A 409 28.69 -17.54 0.67
N VAL A 410 27.93 -16.52 0.26
CA VAL A 410 28.21 -15.83 -1.02
C VAL A 410 29.47 -15.00 -0.89
N LEU A 411 29.62 -14.16 0.13
CA LEU A 411 30.75 -13.26 0.27
C LEU A 411 32.08 -14.00 0.50
N GLU A 412 32.09 -15.07 1.29
CA GLU A 412 33.30 -15.88 1.55
C GLU A 412 33.85 -16.58 0.29
N ARG A 413 32.99 -16.93 -0.69
CA ARG A 413 33.44 -17.50 -1.96
C ARG A 413 34.31 -16.56 -2.79
N PHE A 414 34.23 -15.26 -2.53
CA PHE A 414 34.88 -14.21 -3.32
C PHE A 414 35.86 -13.35 -2.49
N ALA A 415 36.05 -13.70 -1.20
CA ALA A 415 36.96 -13.01 -0.27
C ALA A 415 38.44 -13.39 -0.47
#